data_70714c0d49862b6fcc19f78d0d15f6e1
#
_entry.id   70714c0d49862b6fcc19f78d0d15f6e1
#
_cell.length_a   1.000
_cell.length_b   1.000
_cell.length_c   1.000
_cell.angle_alpha   90.00
_cell.angle_beta   90.00
_cell.angle_gamma   90.00
#
_symmetry.space_group_name_H-M   'P 1'
#
loop_
_entity.id
_entity.type
_entity.pdbx_description
1 polymer ?
#
loop_
_entity_poly.entity_id
_entity_poly.type
_entity_poly.pdbx_seq_one_letter_code
_entity_poly.pdbx_strand_id
1 'polypeptide(L)'
;MTNAQERKAQERQARRRRIQDAARTVFTERGYAGASIELIARAAQLSVGAIYLYFRSKEDLYVSLIEDTLTVFDVEMAQLRERAEISNRLRETWDILVRWAEKDPEGPRILRLLAQPAIRPQLSDEVVTAVSAGINRVQDHIGACVADGIHAGVYRQVNAREIADMAWSVLLGSLDAAEMHNNLGLTSEPLATRTDRALRLIEGALMPSVTGSLRAVA
;
A
#
# COMPACT_ATOMS: atom_id res chain seq x y z
N MET A 1 8.02 30.12 9.81
CA MET A 1 6.82 29.89 10.65
C MET A 1 7.16 30.32 12.07
N THR A 2 6.22 30.91 12.83
CA THR A 2 6.50 31.26 14.22
C THR A 2 6.40 30.02 15.11
N ASN A 3 7.16 29.94 16.20
CA ASN A 3 7.18 28.82 17.17
C ASN A 3 5.74 28.43 17.67
N ALA A 4 4.83 29.40 17.75
CA ALA A 4 3.43 29.17 18.13
C ALA A 4 2.62 28.41 17.05
N GLN A 5 2.88 28.66 15.77
CA GLN A 5 2.23 27.97 14.65
C GLN A 5 2.70 26.53 14.56
N GLU A 6 3.98 26.28 14.75
CA GLU A 6 4.58 24.94 14.75
C GLU A 6 4.03 24.10 15.91
N ARG A 7 3.95 24.67 17.11
CA ARG A 7 3.34 24.00 18.29
C ARG A 7 1.90 23.63 18.03
N LYS A 8 1.08 24.54 17.49
CA LYS A 8 -0.32 24.29 17.17
C LYS A 8 -0.48 23.18 16.12
N ALA A 9 0.38 23.15 15.12
CA ALA A 9 0.40 22.08 14.11
C ALA A 9 0.76 20.72 14.73
N GLN A 10 1.76 20.67 15.61
CA GLN A 10 2.15 19.47 16.34
C GLN A 10 1.02 18.94 17.25
N GLU A 11 0.35 19.84 18.00
CA GLU A 11 -0.80 19.49 18.84
C GLU A 11 -1.96 18.92 18.00
N ARG A 12 -2.24 19.55 16.83
CA ARG A 12 -3.26 19.05 15.89
C ARG A 12 -2.91 17.66 15.38
N GLN A 13 -1.66 17.45 14.98
CA GLN A 13 -1.20 16.14 14.48
C GLN A 13 -1.22 15.07 15.58
N ALA A 14 -0.78 15.40 16.79
CA ALA A 14 -0.86 14.48 17.91
C ALA A 14 -2.32 14.06 18.23
N ARG A 15 -3.25 15.00 18.13
CA ARG A 15 -4.68 14.71 18.31
C ARG A 15 -5.23 13.82 17.20
N ARG A 16 -4.85 14.08 15.93
CA ARG A 16 -5.24 13.28 14.78
C ARG A 16 -4.76 11.84 14.94
N ARG A 17 -3.49 11.62 15.32
CA ARG A 17 -2.93 10.28 15.60
C ARG A 17 -3.69 9.55 16.70
N ARG A 18 -3.99 10.23 17.83
CA ARG A 18 -4.78 9.63 18.92
C ARG A 18 -6.15 9.13 18.44
N ILE A 19 -6.81 9.85 17.52
CA ILE A 19 -8.08 9.43 16.94
C ILE A 19 -7.86 8.20 16.05
N GLN A 20 -6.83 8.19 15.22
CA GLN A 20 -6.48 7.07 14.35
C GLN A 20 -6.15 5.80 15.16
N ASP A 21 -5.41 5.91 16.26
CA ASP A 21 -5.08 4.78 17.14
C ASP A 21 -6.34 4.16 17.75
N ALA A 22 -7.24 5.01 18.27
CA ALA A 22 -8.52 4.56 18.78
C ALA A 22 -9.40 3.93 17.69
N ALA A 23 -9.41 4.50 16.50
CA ALA A 23 -10.13 3.97 15.36
C ALA A 23 -9.59 2.60 14.93
N ARG A 24 -8.27 2.44 14.86
CA ARG A 24 -7.60 1.15 14.55
C ARG A 24 -8.06 0.07 15.51
N THR A 25 -8.07 0.33 16.81
CA THR A 25 -8.56 -0.61 17.82
C THR A 25 -10.01 -1.00 17.56
N VAL A 26 -10.90 -0.01 17.38
CA VAL A 26 -12.34 -0.26 17.19
C VAL A 26 -12.61 -1.02 15.88
N PHE A 27 -11.93 -0.67 14.79
CA PHE A 27 -12.09 -1.37 13.51
C PHE A 27 -11.57 -2.81 13.58
N THR A 28 -10.45 -3.04 14.26
CA THR A 28 -9.92 -4.40 14.45
C THR A 28 -10.86 -5.28 15.27
N GLU A 29 -11.47 -4.73 16.33
CA GLU A 29 -12.36 -5.49 17.22
C GLU A 29 -13.76 -5.73 16.64
N ARG A 30 -14.30 -4.77 15.89
CA ARG A 30 -15.70 -4.74 15.43
C ARG A 30 -15.88 -4.90 13.93
N GLY A 31 -14.79 -4.85 13.18
CA GLY A 31 -14.83 -4.70 11.74
C GLY A 31 -15.36 -3.34 11.31
N TYR A 32 -15.23 -3.03 10.02
CA TYR A 32 -15.71 -1.76 9.46
C TYR A 32 -17.22 -1.55 9.64
N ALA A 33 -18.03 -2.59 9.42
CA ALA A 33 -19.50 -2.50 9.52
C ALA A 33 -19.99 -2.28 10.97
N GLY A 34 -19.35 -2.93 11.94
CA GLY A 34 -19.71 -2.84 13.36
C GLY A 34 -19.13 -1.62 14.10
N ALA A 35 -18.20 -0.90 13.48
CA ALA A 35 -17.62 0.31 14.04
C ALA A 35 -18.49 1.54 13.79
N SER A 36 -18.53 2.48 14.76
CA SER A 36 -19.19 3.78 14.61
C SER A 36 -18.31 4.90 15.15
N ILE A 37 -18.57 6.14 14.70
CA ILE A 37 -17.84 7.32 15.18
C ILE A 37 -18.04 7.53 16.69
N GLU A 38 -19.20 7.15 17.25
CA GLU A 38 -19.48 7.22 18.68
C GLU A 38 -18.58 6.26 19.48
N LEU A 39 -18.37 5.03 18.98
CA LEU A 39 -17.47 4.05 19.60
C LEU A 39 -16.02 4.55 19.56
N ILE A 40 -15.60 5.09 18.43
CA ILE A 40 -14.26 5.65 18.26
C ILE A 40 -14.05 6.87 19.15
N ALA A 41 -15.02 7.78 19.22
CA ALA A 41 -14.97 8.96 20.09
C ALA A 41 -14.81 8.56 21.55
N ARG A 42 -15.58 7.55 22.00
CA ARG A 42 -15.48 6.99 23.37
C ARG A 42 -14.08 6.40 23.61
N ALA A 43 -13.57 5.58 22.69
CA ALA A 43 -12.24 4.99 22.80
C ALA A 43 -11.12 6.06 22.81
N ALA A 44 -11.27 7.12 22.01
CA ALA A 44 -10.36 8.26 21.99
C ALA A 44 -10.52 9.21 23.19
N GLN A 45 -11.55 9.04 24.04
CA GLN A 45 -11.93 9.94 25.11
C GLN A 45 -12.21 11.37 24.59
N LEU A 46 -12.98 11.46 23.50
CA LEU A 46 -13.35 12.69 22.83
C LEU A 46 -14.87 12.74 22.60
N SER A 47 -15.41 13.92 22.30
CA SER A 47 -16.76 14.03 21.77
C SER A 47 -16.81 13.65 20.29
N VAL A 48 -17.97 13.22 19.80
CA VAL A 48 -18.23 12.95 18.38
C VAL A 48 -17.91 14.19 17.52
N GLY A 49 -18.31 15.39 17.99
CA GLY A 49 -17.98 16.64 17.31
C GLY A 49 -16.47 16.90 17.19
N ALA A 50 -15.69 16.46 18.18
CA ALA A 50 -14.23 16.58 18.13
C ALA A 50 -13.61 15.66 17.06
N ILE A 51 -14.20 14.50 16.78
CA ILE A 51 -13.75 13.63 15.67
C ILE A 51 -13.97 14.33 14.33
N TYR A 52 -15.16 14.91 14.11
CA TYR A 52 -15.51 15.59 12.85
C TYR A 52 -14.71 16.86 12.56
N LEU A 53 -13.93 17.38 13.53
CA LEU A 53 -12.96 18.45 13.27
C LEU A 53 -11.69 17.95 12.52
N TYR A 54 -11.46 16.64 12.51
CA TYR A 54 -10.27 16.00 11.90
C TYR A 54 -10.61 15.12 10.72
N PHE A 55 -11.76 14.47 10.74
CA PHE A 55 -12.17 13.51 9.71
C PHE A 55 -13.61 13.80 9.27
N ARG A 56 -13.82 13.85 7.97
CA ARG A 56 -15.09 14.22 7.35
C ARG A 56 -16.18 13.17 7.59
N SER A 57 -15.79 11.90 7.62
CA SER A 57 -16.69 10.74 7.72
C SER A 57 -16.00 9.56 8.39
N LYS A 58 -16.73 8.47 8.62
CA LYS A 58 -16.14 7.20 9.05
C LYS A 58 -15.19 6.64 7.99
N GLU A 59 -15.57 6.77 6.74
CA GLU A 59 -14.77 6.39 5.57
C GLU A 59 -13.45 7.15 5.52
N ASP A 60 -13.49 8.46 5.73
CA ASP A 60 -12.31 9.35 5.77
C ASP A 60 -11.33 8.90 6.86
N LEU A 61 -11.85 8.67 8.07
CA LEU A 61 -11.06 8.15 9.17
C LEU A 61 -10.49 6.76 8.89
N TYR A 62 -11.29 5.85 8.33
CA TYR A 62 -10.85 4.49 8.03
C TYR A 62 -9.76 4.47 6.96
N VAL A 63 -9.95 5.22 5.87
CA VAL A 63 -8.96 5.35 4.79
C VAL A 63 -7.67 5.98 5.30
N SER A 64 -7.74 6.94 6.22
CA SER A 64 -6.55 7.57 6.80
C SER A 64 -5.64 6.59 7.55
N LEU A 65 -6.13 5.44 7.96
CA LEU A 65 -5.33 4.45 8.72
C LEU A 65 -4.22 3.82 7.88
N ILE A 66 -4.29 3.88 6.55
CA ILE A 66 -3.23 3.36 5.69
C ILE A 66 -2.03 4.31 5.56
N GLU A 67 -2.16 5.59 5.96
CA GLU A 67 -1.11 6.60 5.81
C GLU A 67 0.20 6.20 6.48
N ASP A 68 0.12 5.66 7.71
CA ASP A 68 1.30 5.20 8.45
C ASP A 68 1.98 4.02 7.73
N THR A 69 1.19 3.07 7.22
CA THR A 69 1.68 1.93 6.45
C THR A 69 2.42 2.38 5.19
N LEU A 70 1.84 3.33 4.43
CA LEU A 70 2.47 3.88 3.24
C LEU A 70 3.77 4.63 3.57
N THR A 71 3.85 5.27 4.73
CA THR A 71 5.08 5.91 5.22
C THR A 71 6.15 4.88 5.60
N VAL A 72 5.75 3.79 6.25
CA VAL A 72 6.67 2.68 6.57
C VAL A 72 7.22 2.04 5.29
N PHE A 73 6.37 1.82 4.27
CA PHE A 73 6.82 1.31 2.98
C PHE A 73 7.87 2.19 2.32
N ASP A 74 7.64 3.52 2.31
CA ASP A 74 8.58 4.48 1.73
C ASP A 74 9.98 4.32 2.36
N VAL A 75 10.05 4.24 3.68
CA VAL A 75 11.30 4.05 4.42
C VAL A 75 11.93 2.67 4.17
N GLU A 76 11.15 1.59 4.29
CA GLU A 76 11.67 0.22 4.14
C GLU A 76 12.18 -0.04 2.72
N MET A 77 11.45 0.42 1.69
CA MET A 77 11.83 0.24 0.29
C MET A 77 13.05 1.09 -0.08
N ALA A 78 13.17 2.32 0.46
CA ALA A 78 14.37 3.14 0.28
C ALA A 78 15.60 2.45 0.88
N GLN A 79 15.52 1.96 2.12
CA GLN A 79 16.59 1.24 2.79
C GLN A 79 16.95 -0.07 2.06
N LEU A 80 15.95 -0.78 1.54
CA LEU A 80 16.15 -2.00 0.76
C LEU A 80 16.98 -1.71 -0.49
N ARG A 81 16.68 -0.64 -1.22
CA ARG A 81 17.43 -0.28 -2.43
C ARG A 81 18.90 0.04 -2.16
N GLU A 82 19.25 0.53 -0.97
CA GLU A 82 20.64 0.78 -0.57
C GLU A 82 21.43 -0.51 -0.28
N ARG A 83 20.78 -1.53 0.29
CA ARG A 83 21.43 -2.74 0.80
C ARG A 83 21.30 -3.97 -0.09
N ALA A 84 20.21 -4.09 -0.84
CA ALA A 84 19.92 -5.28 -1.62
C ALA A 84 20.70 -5.28 -2.96
N GLU A 85 21.10 -6.46 -3.41
CA GLU A 85 21.63 -6.64 -4.74
C GLU A 85 20.58 -6.28 -5.80
N ILE A 86 21.01 -5.65 -6.89
CA ILE A 86 20.11 -5.11 -7.93
C ILE A 86 19.20 -6.22 -8.48
N SER A 87 19.72 -7.42 -8.68
CA SER A 87 18.97 -8.59 -9.18
C SER A 87 17.81 -9.01 -8.27
N ASN A 88 17.87 -8.69 -6.97
CA ASN A 88 16.91 -9.12 -5.98
C ASN A 88 15.95 -8.01 -5.54
N ARG A 89 16.23 -6.74 -5.90
CA ARG A 89 15.47 -5.58 -5.40
C ARG A 89 13.97 -5.67 -5.69
N LEU A 90 13.60 -6.06 -6.90
CA LEU A 90 12.18 -6.18 -7.28
C LEU A 90 11.48 -7.25 -6.42
N ARG A 91 12.10 -8.41 -6.25
CA ARG A 91 11.58 -9.51 -5.44
C ARG A 91 11.46 -9.12 -3.97
N GLU A 92 12.51 -8.57 -3.38
CA GLU A 92 12.47 -8.17 -1.97
C GLU A 92 11.47 -7.04 -1.71
N THR A 93 11.29 -6.11 -2.66
CA THR A 93 10.23 -5.07 -2.61
C THR A 93 8.84 -5.71 -2.63
N TRP A 94 8.64 -6.69 -3.50
CA TRP A 94 7.39 -7.45 -3.58
C TRP A 94 7.09 -8.19 -2.27
N ASP A 95 8.09 -8.83 -1.68
CA ASP A 95 7.97 -9.56 -0.42
C ASP A 95 7.58 -8.64 0.75
N ILE A 96 8.00 -7.38 0.76
CA ILE A 96 7.55 -6.38 1.76
C ILE A 96 6.02 -6.22 1.66
N LEU A 97 5.49 -6.02 0.46
CA LEU A 97 4.06 -5.80 0.22
C LEU A 97 3.21 -7.03 0.56
N VAL A 98 3.69 -8.22 0.18
CA VAL A 98 2.98 -9.47 0.47
C VAL A 98 2.95 -9.76 1.96
N ARG A 99 4.08 -9.65 2.65
CA ARG A 99 4.15 -9.85 4.11
C ARG A 99 3.26 -8.86 4.87
N TRP A 100 3.18 -7.63 4.40
CA TRP A 100 2.24 -6.66 4.99
C TRP A 100 0.80 -7.12 4.81
N ALA A 101 0.41 -7.49 3.60
CA ALA A 101 -0.97 -7.90 3.32
C ALA A 101 -1.41 -9.14 4.13
N GLU A 102 -0.46 -10.01 4.49
CA GLU A 102 -0.71 -11.17 5.35
C GLU A 102 -0.81 -10.80 6.84
N LYS A 103 -0.09 -9.76 7.28
CA LYS A 103 -0.04 -9.34 8.70
C LYS A 103 -1.10 -8.31 9.06
N ASP A 104 -1.50 -7.47 8.13
CA ASP A 104 -2.48 -6.40 8.33
C ASP A 104 -3.72 -6.63 7.43
N PRO A 105 -4.75 -7.32 7.93
CA PRO A 105 -5.94 -7.60 7.14
C PRO A 105 -6.76 -6.34 6.82
N GLU A 106 -6.58 -5.25 7.56
CA GLU A 106 -7.32 -4.01 7.34
C GLU A 106 -6.77 -3.20 6.16
N GLY A 107 -5.46 -3.23 5.94
CA GLY A 107 -4.85 -2.51 4.82
C GLY A 107 -5.41 -2.89 3.44
N PRO A 108 -5.45 -4.18 3.07
CA PRO A 108 -6.12 -4.63 1.84
C PRO A 108 -7.59 -4.23 1.77
N ARG A 109 -8.33 -4.23 2.87
CA ARG A 109 -9.73 -3.80 2.92
C ARG A 109 -9.88 -2.30 2.65
N ILE A 110 -8.97 -1.46 3.17
CA ILE A 110 -8.92 -0.03 2.87
C ILE A 110 -8.67 0.19 1.37
N LEU A 111 -7.69 -0.51 0.78
CA LEU A 111 -7.41 -0.41 -0.66
C LEU A 111 -8.62 -0.80 -1.51
N ARG A 112 -9.36 -1.83 -1.11
CA ARG A 112 -10.60 -2.24 -1.77
C ARG A 112 -11.70 -1.19 -1.63
N LEU A 113 -11.83 -0.57 -0.45
CA LEU A 113 -12.79 0.52 -0.26
C LEU A 113 -12.48 1.70 -1.19
N LEU A 114 -11.20 2.03 -1.36
CA LEU A 114 -10.75 3.08 -2.27
C LEU A 114 -11.09 2.81 -3.76
N ALA A 115 -11.22 1.55 -4.15
CA ALA A 115 -11.63 1.18 -5.51
C ALA A 115 -13.12 1.39 -5.79
N GLN A 116 -13.95 1.67 -4.77
CA GLN A 116 -15.38 1.88 -4.94
C GLN A 116 -15.68 3.30 -5.47
N PRO A 117 -16.46 3.45 -6.56
CA PRO A 117 -16.75 4.78 -7.12
C PRO A 117 -17.41 5.76 -6.15
N ALA A 118 -18.21 5.24 -5.19
CA ALA A 118 -18.94 6.05 -4.23
C ALA A 118 -18.09 6.59 -3.06
N ILE A 119 -16.82 6.18 -2.94
CA ILE A 119 -15.99 6.54 -1.79
C ILE A 119 -15.48 8.00 -1.86
N ARG A 120 -15.14 8.49 -3.07
CA ARG A 120 -14.48 9.80 -3.24
C ARG A 120 -15.21 10.96 -2.55
N PRO A 121 -16.55 11.10 -2.63
CA PRO A 121 -17.28 12.17 -1.94
C PRO A 121 -17.23 12.11 -0.43
N GLN A 122 -16.90 10.96 0.16
CA GLN A 122 -16.79 10.75 1.60
C GLN A 122 -15.42 11.14 2.15
N LEU A 123 -14.42 11.30 1.28
CA LEU A 123 -13.04 11.59 1.68
C LEU A 123 -12.74 13.09 1.64
N SER A 124 -11.96 13.55 2.61
CA SER A 124 -11.38 14.89 2.63
C SER A 124 -10.23 14.98 1.64
N ASP A 125 -9.94 16.18 1.13
CA ASP A 125 -8.81 16.39 0.24
C ASP A 125 -7.47 16.14 0.96
N GLU A 126 -7.39 16.32 2.28
CA GLU A 126 -6.23 15.99 3.11
C GLU A 126 -5.89 14.49 3.01
N VAL A 127 -6.88 13.62 3.28
CA VAL A 127 -6.70 12.16 3.20
C VAL A 127 -6.42 11.70 1.77
N VAL A 128 -7.16 12.21 0.80
CA VAL A 128 -6.93 11.85 -0.63
C VAL A 128 -5.51 12.20 -1.06
N THR A 129 -5.03 13.40 -0.72
CA THR A 129 -3.68 13.84 -1.08
C THR A 129 -2.61 12.98 -0.42
N ALA A 130 -2.74 12.71 0.89
CA ALA A 130 -1.78 11.92 1.63
C ALA A 130 -1.70 10.47 1.11
N VAL A 131 -2.86 9.83 0.93
CA VAL A 131 -2.93 8.43 0.46
C VAL A 131 -2.47 8.30 -0.99
N SER A 132 -2.91 9.19 -1.89
CA SER A 132 -2.46 9.17 -3.29
C SER A 132 -0.95 9.35 -3.40
N ALA A 133 -0.37 10.30 -2.66
CA ALA A 133 1.08 10.50 -2.63
C ALA A 133 1.81 9.25 -2.10
N GLY A 134 1.27 8.60 -1.06
CA GLY A 134 1.84 7.37 -0.51
C GLY A 134 1.81 6.22 -1.51
N ILE A 135 0.68 5.97 -2.18
CA ILE A 135 0.55 4.94 -3.21
C ILE A 135 1.52 5.21 -4.38
N ASN A 136 1.60 6.45 -4.84
CA ASN A 136 2.53 6.83 -5.90
C ASN A 136 3.99 6.54 -5.50
N ARG A 137 4.41 6.84 -4.26
CA ARG A 137 5.76 6.51 -3.79
C ARG A 137 6.04 5.01 -3.81
N VAL A 138 5.08 4.18 -3.40
CA VAL A 138 5.23 2.71 -3.50
C VAL A 138 5.44 2.28 -4.94
N GLN A 139 4.65 2.78 -5.88
CA GLN A 139 4.81 2.49 -7.31
C GLN A 139 6.14 3.01 -7.86
N ASP A 140 6.60 4.19 -7.41
CA ASP A 140 7.89 4.76 -7.78
C ASP A 140 9.05 3.89 -7.29
N HIS A 141 8.98 3.30 -6.08
CA HIS A 141 9.96 2.35 -5.59
C HIS A 141 10.02 1.07 -6.45
N ILE A 142 8.86 0.51 -6.81
CA ILE A 142 8.80 -0.65 -7.72
C ILE A 142 9.44 -0.30 -9.07
N GLY A 143 9.06 0.84 -9.66
CA GLY A 143 9.61 1.31 -10.94
C GLY A 143 11.11 1.55 -10.86
N ALA A 144 11.60 2.10 -9.75
CA ALA A 144 13.02 2.32 -9.54
C ALA A 144 13.82 1.00 -9.46
N CYS A 145 13.27 -0.06 -8.83
CA CYS A 145 13.90 -1.38 -8.84
C CYS A 145 14.03 -1.95 -10.26
N VAL A 146 13.01 -1.77 -11.09
CA VAL A 146 13.05 -2.18 -12.50
C VAL A 146 14.08 -1.36 -13.30
N ALA A 147 14.10 -0.03 -13.09
CA ALA A 147 15.05 0.86 -13.76
C ALA A 147 16.51 0.53 -13.39
N ASP A 148 16.77 0.28 -12.09
CA ASP A 148 18.09 -0.17 -11.62
C ASP A 148 18.52 -1.46 -12.32
N GLY A 149 17.61 -2.44 -12.46
CA GLY A 149 17.86 -3.71 -13.16
C GLY A 149 18.16 -3.51 -14.65
N ILE A 150 17.47 -2.59 -15.33
CA ILE A 150 17.73 -2.23 -16.73
C ILE A 150 19.12 -1.60 -16.86
N HIS A 151 19.47 -0.64 -16.01
CA HIS A 151 20.79 0.01 -16.04
C HIS A 151 21.93 -0.96 -15.78
N ALA A 152 21.73 -1.96 -14.92
CA ALA A 152 22.71 -2.99 -14.62
C ALA A 152 22.76 -4.12 -15.67
N GLY A 153 21.90 -4.08 -16.69
CA GLY A 153 21.83 -5.15 -17.72
C GLY A 153 21.18 -6.46 -17.21
N VAL A 154 20.58 -6.45 -16.03
CA VAL A 154 19.82 -7.59 -15.49
C VAL A 154 18.51 -7.77 -16.24
N TYR A 155 17.85 -6.66 -16.58
CA TYR A 155 16.59 -6.63 -17.29
C TYR A 155 16.74 -6.03 -18.69
N ARG A 156 15.87 -6.49 -19.63
CA ARG A 156 15.76 -5.88 -20.95
C ARG A 156 15.15 -4.48 -20.87
N GLN A 157 15.31 -3.68 -21.92
CA GLN A 157 14.73 -2.35 -22.03
C GLN A 157 13.19 -2.46 -22.07
N VAL A 158 12.54 -1.88 -21.07
CA VAL A 158 11.08 -1.74 -20.93
C VAL A 158 10.75 -0.41 -20.28
N ASN A 159 9.49 -0.01 -20.30
CA ASN A 159 9.01 1.11 -19.50
C ASN A 159 8.86 0.66 -18.04
N ALA A 160 9.76 1.12 -17.17
CA ALA A 160 9.77 0.73 -15.76
C ALA A 160 8.48 1.15 -15.03
N ARG A 161 7.86 2.27 -15.40
CA ARG A 161 6.60 2.71 -14.81
C ARG A 161 5.44 1.78 -15.18
N GLU A 162 5.34 1.36 -16.44
CA GLU A 162 4.32 0.40 -16.86
C GLU A 162 4.44 -0.94 -16.14
N ILE A 163 5.68 -1.40 -15.88
CA ILE A 163 5.90 -2.61 -15.08
C ILE A 163 5.46 -2.40 -13.63
N ALA A 164 5.73 -1.25 -13.03
CA ALA A 164 5.29 -0.94 -11.68
C ALA A 164 3.76 -0.89 -11.57
N ASP A 165 3.08 -0.24 -12.52
CA ASP A 165 1.62 -0.17 -12.57
C ASP A 165 0.99 -1.55 -12.76
N MET A 166 1.59 -2.40 -13.60
CA MET A 166 1.15 -3.78 -13.79
C MET A 166 1.38 -4.62 -12.53
N ALA A 167 2.55 -4.53 -11.90
CA ALA A 167 2.86 -5.26 -10.67
C ALA A 167 1.88 -4.86 -9.54
N TRP A 168 1.63 -3.57 -9.38
CA TRP A 168 0.64 -3.06 -8.42
C TRP A 168 -0.77 -3.61 -8.69
N SER A 169 -1.20 -3.61 -9.95
CA SER A 169 -2.52 -4.15 -10.35
C SER A 169 -2.64 -5.65 -10.08
N VAL A 170 -1.57 -6.42 -10.33
CA VAL A 170 -1.51 -7.85 -10.03
C VAL A 170 -1.60 -8.11 -8.53
N LEU A 171 -0.93 -7.31 -7.70
CA LEU A 171 -1.02 -7.42 -6.24
C LEU A 171 -2.47 -7.19 -5.78
N LEU A 172 -3.08 -6.07 -6.18
CA LEU A 172 -4.46 -5.74 -5.81
C LEU A 172 -5.45 -6.82 -6.26
N GLY A 173 -5.35 -7.28 -7.51
CA GLY A 173 -6.19 -8.37 -8.02
C GLY A 173 -5.99 -9.70 -7.27
N SER A 174 -4.78 -9.99 -6.81
CA SER A 174 -4.49 -11.18 -6.00
C SER A 174 -5.12 -11.09 -4.61
N LEU A 175 -5.11 -9.91 -3.99
CA LEU A 175 -5.76 -9.64 -2.70
C LEU A 175 -7.29 -9.77 -2.81
N ASP A 176 -7.89 -9.21 -3.87
CA ASP A 176 -9.32 -9.29 -4.12
C ASP A 176 -9.78 -10.73 -4.40
N ALA A 177 -9.01 -11.46 -5.20
CA ALA A 177 -9.30 -12.86 -5.48
C ALA A 177 -9.18 -13.74 -4.22
N ALA A 178 -8.20 -13.50 -3.34
CA ALA A 178 -8.07 -14.23 -2.09
C ALA A 178 -9.28 -14.01 -1.17
N GLU A 179 -9.73 -12.76 -1.02
CA GLU A 179 -10.89 -12.42 -0.20
C GLU A 179 -12.20 -12.98 -0.81
N MET A 180 -12.37 -12.89 -2.13
CA MET A 180 -13.53 -13.47 -2.81
C MET A 180 -13.61 -14.99 -2.58
N HIS A 181 -12.49 -15.71 -2.70
CA HIS A 181 -12.44 -17.14 -2.43
C HIS A 181 -12.82 -17.45 -0.97
N ASN A 182 -12.28 -16.68 -0.03
CA ASN A 182 -12.60 -16.83 1.39
C ASN A 182 -14.10 -16.63 1.65
N ASN A 183 -14.69 -15.56 1.11
CA ASN A 183 -16.12 -15.25 1.29
C ASN A 183 -17.05 -16.30 0.66
N LEU A 184 -16.62 -16.95 -0.41
CA LEU A 184 -17.38 -18.01 -1.09
C LEU A 184 -17.09 -19.42 -0.55
N GLY A 185 -16.21 -19.55 0.44
CA GLY A 185 -15.78 -20.86 0.98
C GLY A 185 -15.05 -21.72 -0.05
N LEU A 186 -14.43 -21.10 -1.07
CA LEU A 186 -13.65 -21.80 -2.07
C LEU A 186 -12.25 -22.10 -1.55
N THR A 187 -11.70 -23.25 -1.97
CA THR A 187 -10.30 -23.56 -1.68
C THR A 187 -9.41 -22.49 -2.30
N SER A 188 -8.61 -21.85 -1.48
CA SER A 188 -7.68 -20.79 -1.91
C SER A 188 -6.26 -21.21 -1.62
N GLU A 189 -5.39 -20.99 -2.60
CA GLU A 189 -3.95 -21.05 -2.45
C GLU A 189 -3.48 -19.90 -1.54
N PRO A 190 -2.46 -20.09 -0.69
CA PRO A 190 -1.91 -19.01 0.11
C PRO A 190 -1.54 -17.79 -0.74
N LEU A 191 -1.77 -16.58 -0.21
CA LEU A 191 -1.49 -15.33 -0.93
C LEU A 191 -0.04 -15.28 -1.41
N ALA A 192 0.91 -15.62 -0.55
CA ALA A 192 2.34 -15.66 -0.89
C ALA A 192 2.63 -16.57 -2.10
N THR A 193 2.01 -17.76 -2.17
CA THR A 193 2.21 -18.69 -3.32
C THR A 193 1.67 -18.11 -4.62
N ARG A 194 0.47 -17.52 -4.57
CA ARG A 194 -0.17 -16.89 -5.73
C ARG A 194 0.62 -15.71 -6.26
N THR A 195 1.03 -14.84 -5.36
CA THR A 195 1.76 -13.61 -5.70
C THR A 195 3.19 -13.89 -6.14
N ASP A 196 3.86 -14.91 -5.56
CA ASP A 196 5.18 -15.35 -6.00
C ASP A 196 5.16 -15.92 -7.45
N ARG A 197 4.10 -16.66 -7.79
CA ARG A 197 3.92 -17.13 -9.18
C ARG A 197 3.74 -15.96 -10.14
N ALA A 198 2.96 -14.95 -9.77
CA ALA A 198 2.76 -13.77 -10.59
C ALA A 198 4.05 -12.97 -10.75
N LEU A 199 4.82 -12.80 -9.67
CA LEU A 199 6.12 -12.13 -9.74
C LEU A 199 7.09 -12.86 -10.65
N ARG A 200 7.18 -14.19 -10.58
CA ARG A 200 8.03 -14.97 -11.50
C ARG A 200 7.68 -14.76 -12.96
N LEU A 201 6.40 -14.59 -13.30
CA LEU A 201 6.00 -14.28 -14.69
C LEU A 201 6.46 -12.88 -15.09
N ILE A 202 6.35 -11.90 -14.21
CA ILE A 202 6.84 -10.53 -14.44
C ILE A 202 8.37 -10.56 -14.63
N GLU A 203 9.11 -11.17 -13.70
CA GLU A 203 10.56 -11.29 -13.76
C GLU A 203 11.01 -12.02 -15.05
N GLY A 204 10.34 -13.13 -15.40
CA GLY A 204 10.61 -13.86 -16.65
C GLY A 204 10.41 -12.99 -17.89
N ALA A 205 9.40 -12.12 -17.90
CA ALA A 205 9.18 -11.18 -18.99
C ALA A 205 10.22 -10.04 -19.03
N LEU A 206 10.89 -9.77 -17.91
CA LEU A 206 11.96 -8.75 -17.82
C LEU A 206 13.33 -9.30 -18.24
N MET A 207 13.55 -10.61 -18.22
CA MET A 207 14.84 -11.20 -18.59
C MET A 207 15.19 -10.92 -20.05
N PRO A 208 16.48 -10.67 -20.38
CA PRO A 208 16.92 -10.56 -21.75
C PRO A 208 16.59 -11.83 -22.55
N SER A 209 16.11 -11.67 -23.78
CA SER A 209 15.87 -12.81 -24.68
C SER A 209 17.18 -13.52 -25.01
N VAL A 210 17.26 -14.82 -24.80
CA VAL A 210 18.47 -15.65 -25.11
C VAL A 210 18.78 -15.74 -26.61
N THR A 211 18.02 -15.07 -27.47
CA THR A 211 18.06 -15.18 -28.93
C THR A 211 19.19 -14.39 -29.61
N GLY A 212 20.27 -14.02 -28.91
CA GLY A 212 21.37 -13.20 -29.46
C GLY A 212 22.73 -13.88 -29.67
N SER A 213 22.93 -15.13 -29.22
CA SER A 213 24.27 -15.74 -29.19
C SER A 213 24.58 -16.80 -30.28
N LEU A 214 23.70 -17.01 -31.25
CA LEU A 214 23.93 -18.03 -32.31
C LEU A 214 24.26 -17.46 -33.71
N ARG A 215 24.63 -16.19 -33.84
CA ARG A 215 25.01 -15.58 -35.13
C ARG A 215 26.42 -14.99 -35.17
N ALA A 216 27.38 -15.58 -34.49
CA ALA A 216 28.77 -15.16 -34.58
C ALA A 216 29.74 -16.36 -34.65
N VAL A 217 29.39 -17.43 -35.37
CA VAL A 217 30.33 -18.44 -35.84
C VAL A 217 29.82 -18.95 -37.19
N ALA A 218 30.17 -18.24 -38.25
CA ALA A 218 30.22 -18.73 -39.62
C ALA A 218 31.18 -17.84 -40.41
#